data_d6c7eb4ef02a00dc6c78ebe566148968
#
_entry.id   d6c7eb4ef02a00dc6c78ebe566148968
#
_cell.length_a   1.000
_cell.length_b   1.000
_cell.length_c   1.000
_cell.angle_alpha   90.00
_cell.angle_beta   90.00
_cell.angle_gamma   90.00
#
_symmetry.space_group_name_H-M   'P 1'
#
loop_
_entity.id
_entity.type
_entity.pdbx_description
1 polymer ?
#
loop_
_entity_poly.entity_id
_entity_poly.type
_entity_poly.pdbx_seq_one_letter_code
_entity_poly.pdbx_strand_id
1 'polypeptide(L)'
;MRNDPVISARTLIGVPFRLHGRAPDLGLDCVGLVVVAYGLSENVPTGYSLRSRDLAHWERVIRAQGFVRRHAGWRRGDLLLVRPGPAQIHLGVWTGDSLIHADAGLGRIVETPGI
;
A
#
# COMPACT_ATOMS: atom_id res chain seq x y z
N MET A 1 1.95 -11.87 18.68
CA MET A 1 1.66 -10.44 18.77
C MET A 1 1.24 -9.93 17.39
N ARG A 2 0.17 -9.20 17.34
CA ARG A 2 -0.31 -8.67 16.06
C ARG A 2 0.57 -7.54 15.58
N ASN A 3 0.84 -7.53 14.29
CA ASN A 3 1.52 -6.45 13.63
C ASN A 3 0.59 -5.22 13.57
N ASP A 4 1.09 -4.05 13.99
CA ASP A 4 0.40 -2.77 13.80
C ASP A 4 0.88 -2.20 12.46
N PRO A 5 0.03 -2.17 11.43
CA PRO A 5 0.45 -1.75 10.10
C PRO A 5 0.89 -0.28 10.05
N VAL A 6 0.33 0.59 10.89
CA VAL A 6 0.76 1.99 10.92
C VAL A 6 2.16 2.12 11.50
N ILE A 7 2.43 1.45 12.62
CA ILE A 7 3.76 1.46 13.22
C ILE A 7 4.79 0.87 12.25
N SER A 8 4.48 -0.28 11.64
CA SER A 8 5.35 -0.90 10.64
C SER A 8 5.58 0.03 9.45
N ALA A 9 4.53 0.63 8.90
CA ALA A 9 4.66 1.53 7.76
C ALA A 9 5.51 2.75 8.09
N ARG A 10 5.38 3.29 9.30
CA ARG A 10 6.18 4.45 9.71
C ARG A 10 7.67 4.14 9.77
N THR A 11 8.05 2.91 10.08
CA THR A 11 9.46 2.50 10.03
C THR A 11 10.02 2.48 8.61
N LEU A 12 9.15 2.48 7.60
CA LEU A 12 9.53 2.39 6.19
C LEU A 12 9.58 3.76 5.51
N ILE A 13 9.20 4.85 6.19
CA ILE A 13 9.27 6.20 5.61
C ILE A 13 10.71 6.49 5.21
N GLY A 14 10.90 6.98 3.99
CA GLY A 14 12.21 7.24 3.41
C GLY A 14 12.80 6.08 2.60
N VAL A 15 12.23 4.89 2.68
CA VAL A 15 12.68 3.76 1.85
C VAL A 15 12.48 4.13 0.38
N PRO A 16 13.49 3.89 -0.49
CA PRO A 16 13.38 4.24 -1.91
C PRO A 16 12.23 3.52 -2.61
N PHE A 17 11.62 4.20 -3.56
CA PHE A 17 10.65 3.57 -4.46
C PHE A 17 11.37 2.64 -5.43
N ARG A 18 10.86 1.41 -5.53
CA ARG A 18 11.35 0.43 -6.51
C ARG A 18 10.16 -0.39 -7.01
N LEU A 19 9.87 -0.30 -8.30
CA LEU A 19 8.79 -1.08 -8.89
C LEU A 19 8.98 -2.57 -8.61
N HIS A 20 7.94 -3.23 -8.12
CA HIS A 20 7.94 -4.63 -7.68
C HIS A 20 8.87 -4.91 -6.50
N GLY A 21 9.40 -3.87 -5.83
CA GLY A 21 10.28 -4.05 -4.67
C GLY A 21 9.54 -4.62 -3.48
N ARG A 22 10.17 -5.55 -2.78
CA ARG A 22 9.61 -6.25 -1.61
C ARG A 22 10.56 -6.26 -0.42
N ALA A 23 11.77 -5.75 -0.58
CA ALA A 23 12.79 -5.73 0.47
C ALA A 23 13.03 -4.30 0.93
N PRO A 24 12.79 -3.97 2.22
CA PRO A 24 12.97 -2.60 2.72
C PRO A 24 14.38 -2.04 2.53
N ASP A 25 15.40 -2.87 2.54
CA ASP A 25 16.78 -2.44 2.32
C ASP A 25 17.10 -2.14 0.85
N LEU A 26 16.28 -2.57 -0.09
CA LEU A 26 16.48 -2.36 -1.53
C LEU A 26 15.49 -1.40 -2.14
N GLY A 27 14.28 -1.36 -1.63
CA GLY A 27 13.21 -0.50 -2.11
C GLY A 27 11.87 -1.19 -2.20
N LEU A 28 10.80 -0.39 -2.18
CA LEU A 28 9.42 -0.88 -2.16
C LEU A 28 8.57 -0.03 -3.10
N ASP A 29 7.60 -0.65 -3.75
CA ASP A 29 6.50 0.09 -4.37
C ASP A 29 5.28 0.09 -3.42
N CYS A 30 4.10 0.55 -3.89
CA CYS A 30 2.93 0.61 -3.04
C CYS A 30 2.46 -0.78 -2.59
N VAL A 31 2.60 -1.79 -3.44
CA VAL A 31 2.26 -3.17 -3.06
C VAL A 31 3.28 -3.72 -2.06
N GLY A 32 4.56 -3.46 -2.30
CA GLY A 32 5.64 -3.87 -1.38
C GLY A 32 5.48 -3.26 0.00
N LEU A 33 5.13 -1.98 0.07
CA LEU A 33 4.83 -1.32 1.33
C LEU A 33 3.71 -2.04 2.09
N VAL A 34 2.62 -2.37 1.40
CA VAL A 34 1.48 -3.06 2.00
C VAL A 34 1.87 -4.46 2.47
N VAL A 35 2.61 -5.19 1.65
CA VAL A 35 3.07 -6.54 2.02
C VAL A 35 3.88 -6.50 3.32
N VAL A 36 4.82 -5.58 3.43
CA VAL A 36 5.66 -5.47 4.64
C VAL A 36 4.85 -4.93 5.82
N ALA A 37 4.08 -3.85 5.62
CA ALA A 37 3.36 -3.21 6.71
C ALA A 37 2.31 -4.12 7.35
N TYR A 38 1.60 -4.90 6.55
CA TYR A 38 0.56 -5.80 7.05
C TYR A 38 1.05 -7.23 7.30
N GLY A 39 2.31 -7.53 7.02
CA GLY A 39 2.85 -8.87 7.19
C GLY A 39 2.18 -9.90 6.30
N LEU A 40 1.94 -9.56 5.03
CA LEU A 40 1.24 -10.42 4.11
C LEU A 40 2.13 -11.56 3.61
N SER A 41 1.48 -12.62 3.08
CA SER A 41 2.19 -13.76 2.53
C SER A 41 2.91 -13.42 1.22
N GLU A 42 3.88 -14.25 0.85
CA GLU A 42 4.63 -14.09 -0.40
C GLU A 42 3.80 -14.35 -1.66
N ASN A 43 2.55 -14.80 -1.51
CA ASN A 43 1.65 -15.10 -2.63
C ASN A 43 1.06 -13.85 -3.29
N VAL A 44 1.42 -12.66 -2.83
CA VAL A 44 1.00 -11.42 -3.50
C VAL A 44 1.77 -11.30 -4.81
N PRO A 45 1.06 -11.09 -5.95
CA PRO A 45 1.70 -11.06 -7.26
C PRO A 45 2.80 -10.01 -7.38
N THR A 46 3.79 -10.25 -8.23
CA THR A 46 4.85 -9.29 -8.57
C THR A 46 4.72 -8.80 -10.00
N GLY A 47 4.53 -9.43 -11.01
CA GLY A 47 4.54 -9.00 -12.40
C GLY A 47 3.40 -8.06 -12.84
N TYR A 48 2.93 -7.20 -11.96
CA TYR A 48 1.81 -6.29 -12.22
C TYR A 48 2.24 -4.95 -12.79
N SER A 49 1.25 -4.23 -13.37
CA SER A 49 1.41 -2.82 -13.71
C SER A 49 0.61 -1.97 -12.72
N LEU A 50 1.19 -0.87 -12.25
CA LEU A 50 0.48 0.10 -11.43
C LEU A 50 -0.42 1.01 -12.29
N ARG A 51 -0.27 0.96 -13.60
CA ARG A 51 -1.19 1.59 -14.55
C ARG A 51 -2.24 0.56 -14.93
N SER A 52 -3.36 0.60 -14.24
CA SER A 52 -4.42 -0.38 -14.46
C SER A 52 -5.78 0.28 -14.29
N ARG A 53 -6.76 -0.17 -15.09
CA ARG A 53 -8.15 0.20 -14.96
C ARG A 53 -8.96 -0.87 -14.25
N ASP A 54 -8.33 -2.00 -13.95
CA ASP A 54 -9.03 -3.15 -13.40
C ASP A 54 -8.98 -3.15 -11.88
N LEU A 55 -9.81 -2.28 -11.27
CA LEU A 55 -9.97 -2.26 -9.83
C LEU A 55 -10.51 -3.58 -9.28
N ALA A 56 -11.37 -4.25 -10.03
CA ALA A 56 -11.96 -5.51 -9.57
C ALA A 56 -10.89 -6.58 -9.37
N HIS A 57 -9.90 -6.62 -10.26
CA HIS A 57 -8.75 -7.53 -10.10
C HIS A 57 -7.99 -7.24 -8.79
N TRP A 58 -7.67 -5.96 -8.55
CA TRP A 58 -6.94 -5.58 -7.34
C TRP A 58 -7.75 -5.82 -6.07
N GLU A 59 -9.06 -5.59 -6.12
CA GLU A 59 -9.93 -5.93 -4.99
C GLU A 59 -9.91 -7.43 -4.69
N ARG A 60 -9.90 -8.28 -5.73
CA ARG A 60 -9.79 -9.74 -5.54
C ARG A 60 -8.46 -10.12 -4.89
N VAL A 61 -7.36 -9.54 -5.36
CA VAL A 61 -6.03 -9.79 -4.77
C VAL A 61 -6.01 -9.39 -3.29
N ILE A 62 -6.52 -8.21 -2.98
CA ILE A 62 -6.57 -7.68 -1.61
C ILE A 62 -7.44 -8.58 -0.72
N ARG A 63 -8.63 -8.96 -1.18
CA ARG A 63 -9.51 -9.86 -0.42
C ARG A 63 -8.90 -11.22 -0.17
N ALA A 64 -8.13 -11.73 -1.12
CA ALA A 64 -7.43 -13.00 -0.96
C ALA A 64 -6.41 -12.96 0.18
N GLN A 65 -5.95 -11.79 0.58
CA GLN A 65 -5.05 -11.61 1.71
C GLN A 65 -5.77 -11.44 3.05
N GLY A 66 -7.10 -11.52 3.05
CA GLY A 66 -7.89 -11.45 4.28
C GLY A 66 -8.52 -10.08 4.57
N PHE A 67 -8.37 -9.10 3.69
CA PHE A 67 -9.00 -7.81 3.89
C PHE A 67 -10.49 -7.87 3.60
N VAL A 68 -11.25 -7.09 4.35
CA VAL A 68 -12.69 -6.93 4.16
C VAL A 68 -12.96 -5.48 3.77
N ARG A 69 -13.74 -5.28 2.71
CA ARG A 69 -14.07 -3.94 2.24
C ARG A 69 -14.95 -3.20 3.24
N ARG A 70 -14.56 -1.98 3.58
CA ARG A 70 -15.34 -1.05 4.38
C ARG A 70 -15.90 0.04 3.47
N HIS A 71 -17.18 0.34 3.58
CA HIS A 71 -17.83 1.30 2.71
C HIS A 71 -17.77 2.74 3.21
N ALA A 72 -17.52 2.95 4.49
CA ALA A 72 -17.44 4.30 5.08
C ALA A 72 -16.66 4.23 6.40
N GLY A 73 -16.20 5.40 6.87
CA GLY A 73 -15.59 5.51 8.18
C GLY A 73 -14.20 4.91 8.25
N TRP A 74 -13.28 5.41 7.45
CA TRP A 74 -11.90 4.95 7.47
C TRP A 74 -11.32 5.02 8.88
N ARG A 75 -10.62 3.96 9.28
CA ARG A 75 -10.00 3.84 10.60
C ARG A 75 -8.50 3.65 10.48
N ARG A 76 -7.80 4.08 11.53
CA ARG A 76 -6.35 3.83 11.64
C ARG A 76 -6.05 2.36 11.37
N GLY A 77 -5.11 2.12 10.47
CA GLY A 77 -4.71 0.77 10.07
C GLY A 77 -5.40 0.24 8.83
N ASP A 78 -6.39 0.97 8.29
CA ASP A 78 -7.05 0.55 7.05
C ASP A 78 -6.10 0.66 5.86
N LEU A 79 -6.21 -0.28 4.95
CA LEU A 79 -5.58 -0.22 3.63
C LEU A 79 -6.48 0.57 2.71
N LEU A 80 -5.95 1.64 2.11
CA LEU A 80 -6.67 2.41 1.11
C LEU A 80 -6.24 2.00 -0.29
N LEU A 81 -7.23 1.71 -1.13
CA LEU A 81 -7.06 1.52 -2.55
C LEU A 81 -7.62 2.75 -3.23
N VAL A 82 -6.75 3.60 -3.78
CA VAL A 82 -7.14 4.87 -4.37
C VAL A 82 -6.75 4.90 -5.85
N ARG A 83 -7.42 5.79 -6.56
CA ARG A 83 -7.18 5.99 -7.99
C ARG A 83 -6.81 7.45 -8.22
N PRO A 84 -5.50 7.79 -8.18
CA PRO A 84 -5.08 9.18 -8.37
C PRO A 84 -5.30 9.68 -9.79
N GLY A 85 -5.46 8.79 -10.75
CA GLY A 85 -5.78 9.11 -12.13
C GLY A 85 -6.60 8.00 -12.76
N PRO A 86 -7.14 8.20 -13.99
CA PRO A 86 -8.09 7.26 -14.59
C PRO A 86 -7.50 5.88 -14.91
N ALA A 87 -6.19 5.76 -14.98
CA ALA A 87 -5.52 4.51 -15.31
C ALA A 87 -4.40 4.19 -14.31
N GLN A 88 -4.55 4.64 -13.06
CA GLN A 88 -3.57 4.39 -12.01
C GLN A 88 -4.23 3.80 -10.78
N ILE A 89 -3.53 2.89 -10.13
CA ILE A 89 -3.91 2.32 -8.86
C ILE A 89 -2.84 2.67 -7.84
N HIS A 90 -3.25 3.07 -6.65
CA HIS A 90 -2.35 3.44 -5.58
C HIS A 90 -2.85 2.87 -4.27
N LEU A 91 -1.95 2.28 -3.52
CA LEU A 91 -2.25 1.69 -2.22
C LEU A 91 -1.52 2.47 -1.14
N GLY A 92 -2.13 2.54 0.03
CA GLY A 92 -1.50 3.18 1.17
C GLY A 92 -2.05 2.69 2.49
N VAL A 93 -1.37 3.05 3.56
CA VAL A 93 -1.74 2.71 4.93
C VAL A 93 -2.30 3.96 5.58
N TRP A 94 -3.57 3.91 5.99
CA TRP A 94 -4.24 5.04 6.64
C TRP A 94 -3.89 5.09 8.12
N THR A 95 -3.43 6.25 8.58
CA THR A 95 -3.01 6.42 9.98
C THR A 95 -4.13 6.91 10.89
N GLY A 96 -5.23 7.36 10.31
CA GLY A 96 -6.33 8.03 11.00
C GLY A 96 -6.49 9.47 10.53
N ASP A 97 -5.43 10.11 10.08
CA ASP A 97 -5.44 11.50 9.59
C ASP A 97 -4.46 11.72 8.42
N SER A 98 -3.66 10.75 8.10
CA SER A 98 -2.68 10.83 7.00
C SER A 98 -2.55 9.50 6.28
N LEU A 99 -1.92 9.53 5.12
CA LEU A 99 -1.67 8.33 4.30
C LEU A 99 -0.17 8.09 4.17
N ILE A 100 0.26 6.88 4.52
CA ILE A 100 1.63 6.43 4.26
C ILE A 100 1.59 5.67 2.94
N HIS A 101 2.39 6.11 1.97
CA HIS A 101 2.38 5.53 0.63
C HIS A 101 3.74 5.63 -0.05
N ALA A 102 3.96 4.78 -1.04
CA ALA A 102 5.17 4.81 -1.86
C ALA A 102 4.92 5.75 -3.04
N ASP A 103 5.60 6.89 -3.07
CA ASP A 103 5.42 7.92 -4.08
C ASP A 103 6.52 7.81 -5.14
N ALA A 104 6.13 7.40 -6.35
CA ALA A 104 7.08 7.25 -7.45
C ALA A 104 7.69 8.59 -7.88
N GLY A 105 6.91 9.67 -7.81
CA GLY A 105 7.39 11.01 -8.15
C GLY A 105 8.45 11.53 -7.19
N LEU A 106 8.25 11.31 -5.88
CA LEU A 106 9.23 11.66 -4.86
C LEU A 106 10.32 10.59 -4.69
N GLY A 107 10.10 9.41 -5.25
CA GLY A 107 11.08 8.34 -5.24
C GLY A 107 11.24 7.61 -3.90
N ARG A 108 10.26 7.73 -3.01
CA ARG A 108 10.35 7.12 -1.67
C ARG A 108 9.00 6.99 -1.00
N ILE A 109 8.98 6.26 0.10
CA ILE A 109 7.81 6.17 0.97
C ILE A 109 7.71 7.45 1.79
N VAL A 110 6.51 8.02 1.82
CA VAL A 110 6.20 9.29 2.51
C VAL A 110 4.90 9.14 3.31
N GLU A 111 4.70 10.06 4.25
CA GLU A 111 3.44 10.22 4.95
C GLU A 111 2.86 11.59 4.57
N THR A 112 1.65 11.58 4.00
CA THR A 112 0.98 12.78 3.49
C THR A 112 -0.28 13.04 4.28
N PRO A 113 -0.49 14.26 4.86
CA PRO A 113 -1.72 14.59 5.58
C PRO A 113 -2.94 14.53 4.66
N GLY A 114 -4.03 13.94 5.19
CA GLY A 114 -5.25 13.75 4.42
C GLY A 114 -5.02 12.89 3.20
N ILE A 115 -5.76 13.16 2.15
CA ILE A 115 -5.64 12.49 0.86
C ILE A 115 -5.61 13.50 -0.26
#